data_56aab78fede65ab451c80a917ad09ed6
#
_entry.id   56aab78fede65ab451c80a917ad09ed6
#
_cell.length_a   1.000
_cell.length_b   1.000
_cell.length_c   1.000
_cell.angle_alpha   90.00
_cell.angle_beta   90.00
_cell.angle_gamma   90.00
#
_symmetry.space_group_name_H-M   'P 1'
#
loop_
_entity.id
_entity.type
_entity.pdbx_description
1 polymer ?
#
loop_
_entity_poly.entity_id
_entity_poly.type
_entity_poly.pdbx_seq_one_letter_code
_entity_poly.pdbx_strand_id
1 'polypeptide(L)'
;EILIGLVGSEMCIRDRIHYGKDPVFIYDPGNASNRPVNGVHDNVIKLWKIYPDFIREAFTLSFTYGIQEPNARIIEKSWIQMLIQLKLDIIHCSCGKTAFSSSFEKTGEHTLRCRNCGSTIYTMGVKDYELPLNLGAKLYKCLTTKNSDDFESVTGMVIENRLKKGLFGIKNMSDDVWKAKFPDNSIREVAPGKGVPIWTGLEIDFGDNLIAKILL
;
A
#
# COMPACT_ATOMS: atom_id res chain seq x y z
N GLU A 1 -26.47 0.56 40.36
CA GLU A 1 -27.51 -0.32 39.74
C GLU A 1 -27.37 -0.42 38.22
N ILE A 2 -26.95 0.61 37.50
CA ILE A 2 -26.81 0.59 36.03
C ILE A 2 -25.64 -0.26 35.57
N LEU A 3 -24.54 -0.37 36.35
CA LEU A 3 -23.36 -1.19 36.04
C LEU A 3 -23.58 -2.70 36.22
N ILE A 4 -24.52 -3.09 37.10
CA ILE A 4 -24.83 -4.51 37.35
C ILE A 4 -25.68 -5.12 36.21
N GLY A 5 -26.47 -4.31 35.52
CA GLY A 5 -27.26 -4.72 34.36
C GLY A 5 -26.43 -4.97 33.08
N LEU A 6 -25.20 -4.47 33.03
CA LEU A 6 -24.27 -4.67 31.89
C LEU A 6 -23.36 -5.91 32.09
N VAL A 7 -23.14 -6.35 33.32
CA VAL A 7 -22.35 -7.55 33.62
C VAL A 7 -23.26 -8.77 33.56
N GLY A 8 -23.33 -9.40 32.41
CA GLY A 8 -24.18 -10.58 32.15
C GLY A 8 -25.24 -10.37 31.07
N SER A 9 -25.23 -9.20 30.39
CA SER A 9 -26.04 -9.00 29.19
C SER A 9 -25.56 -9.98 28.11
N GLU A 10 -26.46 -10.43 27.26
CA GLU A 10 -26.15 -11.32 26.11
C GLU A 10 -25.01 -10.73 25.26
N MET A 11 -24.91 -9.41 25.20
CA MET A 11 -23.82 -8.72 24.50
C MET A 11 -22.44 -9.00 25.16
N CYS A 12 -22.33 -8.90 26.50
CA CYS A 12 -21.08 -9.19 27.22
C CYS A 12 -20.71 -10.68 27.15
N ILE A 13 -21.68 -11.57 27.16
CA ILE A 13 -21.45 -13.02 27.02
C ILE A 13 -20.97 -13.32 25.60
N ARG A 14 -21.60 -12.73 24.60
CA ARG A 14 -21.23 -12.87 23.19
C ARG A 14 -19.84 -12.30 22.93
N ASP A 15 -19.52 -11.13 23.44
CA ASP A 15 -18.20 -10.51 23.32
C ASP A 15 -17.12 -11.37 23.98
N ARG A 16 -17.38 -11.92 25.18
CA ARG A 16 -16.45 -12.80 25.87
C ARG A 16 -16.19 -14.10 25.11
N ILE A 17 -17.17 -14.64 24.42
CA ILE A 17 -17.03 -15.84 23.58
C ILE A 17 -16.25 -15.48 22.32
N HIS A 18 -16.71 -14.48 21.55
CA HIS A 18 -16.16 -14.19 20.22
C HIS A 18 -14.83 -13.45 20.22
N TYR A 19 -14.44 -12.78 21.32
CA TYR A 19 -13.17 -12.05 21.42
C TYR A 19 -12.23 -12.63 22.49
N GLY A 20 -12.70 -13.54 23.32
CA GLY A 20 -11.91 -14.10 24.42
C GLY A 20 -11.66 -15.60 24.31
N LYS A 21 -12.70 -16.39 24.36
CA LYS A 21 -12.59 -17.85 24.45
C LYS A 21 -12.49 -18.54 23.10
N ASP A 22 -13.36 -18.16 22.18
CA ASP A 22 -13.40 -18.66 20.80
C ASP A 22 -13.46 -17.43 19.85
N PRO A 23 -12.31 -16.75 19.62
CA PRO A 23 -12.32 -15.54 18.83
C PRO A 23 -12.70 -15.82 17.38
N VAL A 24 -13.72 -15.11 16.90
CA VAL A 24 -14.19 -15.17 15.52
C VAL A 24 -13.95 -13.83 14.84
N PHE A 25 -13.13 -13.84 13.83
CA PHE A 25 -12.88 -12.63 13.02
C PHE A 25 -14.16 -12.18 12.32
N ILE A 26 -14.46 -10.88 12.38
CA ILE A 26 -15.70 -10.32 11.84
C ILE A 26 -15.87 -10.50 10.32
N TYR A 27 -14.79 -10.76 9.61
CA TYR A 27 -14.77 -11.04 8.17
C TYR A 27 -14.24 -12.45 7.85
N ASP A 28 -14.31 -13.38 8.82
CA ASP A 28 -13.95 -14.78 8.59
C ASP A 28 -14.78 -15.36 7.44
N PRO A 29 -14.17 -15.86 6.35
CA PRO A 29 -14.90 -16.43 5.23
C PRO A 29 -15.62 -17.74 5.59
N GLY A 30 -15.10 -18.50 6.57
CA GLY A 30 -15.63 -19.80 7.01
C GLY A 30 -16.65 -19.69 8.14
N ASN A 31 -16.69 -18.59 8.90
CA ASN A 31 -17.58 -18.42 10.05
C ASN A 31 -18.25 -17.05 10.06
N ALA A 32 -19.55 -17.03 9.83
CA ALA A 32 -20.36 -15.81 9.78
C ALA A 32 -21.01 -15.42 11.12
N SER A 33 -20.74 -16.14 12.22
CA SER A 33 -21.41 -15.92 13.51
C SER A 33 -21.16 -14.52 14.11
N ASN A 34 -20.02 -13.90 13.78
CA ASN A 34 -19.65 -12.54 14.21
C ASN A 34 -19.69 -11.52 13.06
N ARG A 35 -20.43 -11.81 11.99
CA ARG A 35 -20.51 -10.96 10.80
C ARG A 35 -21.15 -9.62 11.11
N PRO A 36 -20.61 -8.47 10.62
CA PRO A 36 -21.24 -7.18 10.78
C PRO A 36 -22.64 -7.14 10.14
N VAL A 37 -23.59 -6.52 10.83
CA VAL A 37 -24.99 -6.43 10.43
C VAL A 37 -25.26 -5.09 9.75
N ASN A 38 -25.94 -5.10 8.59
CA ASN A 38 -26.38 -3.89 7.90
C ASN A 38 -27.35 -3.08 8.78
N GLY A 39 -27.22 -1.77 8.72
CA GLY A 39 -28.01 -0.84 9.54
C GLY A 39 -27.46 -0.64 10.96
N VAL A 40 -26.59 -1.53 11.45
CA VAL A 40 -25.91 -1.42 12.75
C VAL A 40 -24.41 -1.12 12.59
N HIS A 41 -23.76 -1.83 11.70
CA HIS A 41 -22.30 -1.77 11.50
C HIS A 41 -21.90 -1.24 10.11
N ASP A 42 -22.70 -0.33 9.54
CA ASP A 42 -22.53 0.16 8.16
C ASP A 42 -21.15 0.75 7.88
N ASN A 43 -20.57 1.47 8.84
CA ASN A 43 -19.23 2.04 8.68
C ASN A 43 -18.17 0.95 8.54
N VAL A 44 -18.24 -0.09 9.36
CA VAL A 44 -17.29 -1.23 9.30
C VAL A 44 -17.40 -1.93 7.95
N ILE A 45 -18.64 -2.18 7.49
CA ILE A 45 -18.92 -2.83 6.21
C ILE A 45 -18.40 -2.00 5.03
N LYS A 46 -18.61 -0.69 5.05
CA LYS A 46 -18.13 0.23 4.01
C LYS A 46 -16.63 0.35 3.99
N LEU A 47 -16.01 0.57 5.16
CA LEU A 47 -14.58 0.79 5.27
C LEU A 47 -13.78 -0.45 4.91
N TRP A 48 -14.22 -1.65 5.29
CA TRP A 48 -13.54 -2.89 4.94
C TRP A 48 -13.37 -3.06 3.42
N LYS A 49 -14.38 -2.70 2.65
CA LYS A 49 -14.35 -2.80 1.18
C LYS A 49 -13.43 -1.78 0.50
N ILE A 50 -13.05 -0.71 1.20
CA ILE A 50 -12.17 0.34 0.67
C ILE A 50 -10.71 -0.09 0.72
N TYR A 51 -10.33 -0.89 1.73
CA TYR A 51 -8.95 -1.35 1.87
C TYR A 51 -8.53 -2.28 0.72
N PRO A 52 -7.27 -2.18 0.24
CA PRO A 52 -6.70 -3.09 -0.76
C PRO A 52 -6.75 -4.55 -0.32
N ASP A 53 -6.82 -5.45 -1.31
CA ASP A 53 -6.97 -6.89 -1.07
C ASP A 53 -5.84 -7.45 -0.22
N PHE A 54 -4.58 -7.07 -0.49
CA PHE A 54 -3.42 -7.57 0.25
C PHE A 54 -3.51 -7.32 1.77
N ILE A 55 -4.05 -6.17 2.19
CA ILE A 55 -4.28 -5.88 3.62
C ILE A 55 -5.45 -6.70 4.17
N ARG A 56 -6.55 -6.82 3.42
CA ARG A 56 -7.71 -7.61 3.84
C ARG A 56 -7.36 -9.09 4.01
N GLU A 57 -6.57 -9.63 3.09
CA GLU A 57 -6.05 -11.00 3.14
C GLU A 57 -5.12 -11.21 4.33
N ALA A 58 -4.20 -10.26 4.59
CA ALA A 58 -3.30 -10.31 5.73
C ALA A 58 -4.04 -10.32 7.06
N PHE A 59 -5.05 -9.45 7.22
CA PHE A 59 -5.91 -9.47 8.40
C PHE A 59 -6.71 -10.77 8.51
N THR A 60 -7.29 -11.23 7.41
CA THR A 60 -8.05 -12.48 7.39
C THR A 60 -7.17 -13.66 7.80
N LEU A 61 -6.00 -13.83 7.21
CA LEU A 61 -5.05 -14.88 7.57
C LEU A 61 -4.67 -14.83 9.05
N SER A 62 -4.31 -13.65 9.54
CA SER A 62 -3.82 -13.47 10.91
C SER A 62 -4.89 -13.73 11.96
N PHE A 63 -6.13 -13.32 11.69
CA PHE A 63 -7.25 -13.41 12.63
C PHE A 63 -8.19 -14.60 12.38
N THR A 64 -7.85 -15.52 11.47
CA THR A 64 -8.48 -16.82 11.30
C THR A 64 -7.48 -17.93 11.57
N TYR A 65 -6.76 -18.38 10.54
CA TYR A 65 -5.80 -19.48 10.64
C TYR A 65 -4.65 -19.17 11.62
N GLY A 66 -4.11 -17.94 11.61
CA GLY A 66 -3.01 -17.53 12.49
C GLY A 66 -3.36 -17.48 13.98
N ILE A 67 -4.65 -17.51 14.37
CA ILE A 67 -5.04 -17.64 15.78
C ILE A 67 -4.75 -19.06 16.27
N GLN A 68 -5.07 -20.06 15.45
CA GLN A 68 -4.92 -21.47 15.79
C GLN A 68 -3.49 -21.98 15.58
N GLU A 69 -2.82 -21.45 14.55
CA GLU A 69 -1.47 -21.85 14.14
C GLU A 69 -0.46 -20.72 14.32
N PRO A 70 0.21 -20.61 15.49
CA PRO A 70 1.14 -19.52 15.77
C PRO A 70 2.27 -19.35 14.74
N ASN A 71 2.73 -20.45 14.15
CA ASN A 71 3.79 -20.43 13.13
C ASN A 71 3.33 -19.88 11.77
N ALA A 72 2.02 -19.78 11.54
CA ALA A 72 1.44 -19.20 10.33
C ALA A 72 1.15 -17.69 10.47
N ARG A 73 1.42 -17.11 11.62
CA ARG A 73 1.22 -15.66 11.84
C ARG A 73 2.18 -14.85 11.01
N ILE A 74 1.67 -13.77 10.45
CA ILE A 74 2.50 -12.77 9.78
C ILE A 74 3.39 -12.12 10.81
N ILE A 75 4.71 -12.16 10.59
CA ILE A 75 5.71 -11.57 11.48
C ILE A 75 5.66 -10.03 11.40
N GLU A 76 6.11 -9.36 12.46
CA GLU A 76 6.07 -7.91 12.60
C GLU A 76 6.74 -7.18 11.42
N LYS A 77 7.85 -7.72 10.93
CA LYS A 77 8.58 -7.19 9.78
C LYS A 77 7.72 -7.11 8.51
N SER A 78 6.97 -8.17 8.24
CA SER A 78 6.03 -8.22 7.11
C SER A 78 4.86 -7.25 7.31
N TRP A 79 4.37 -7.09 8.54
CA TRP A 79 3.36 -6.09 8.86
C TRP A 79 3.85 -4.67 8.59
N ILE A 80 5.06 -4.31 9.06
CA ILE A 80 5.65 -2.99 8.79
C ILE A 80 5.74 -2.73 7.29
N GLN A 81 6.23 -3.69 6.52
CA GLN A 81 6.36 -3.59 5.07
C GLN A 81 5.00 -3.39 4.37
N MET A 82 3.98 -4.17 4.74
CA MET A 82 2.63 -4.01 4.22
C MET A 82 1.99 -2.67 4.60
N LEU A 83 2.24 -2.16 5.81
CA LEU A 83 1.73 -0.85 6.23
C LEU A 83 2.42 0.30 5.49
N ILE A 84 3.71 0.18 5.19
CA ILE A 84 4.42 1.13 4.32
C ILE A 84 3.82 1.09 2.90
N GLN A 85 3.60 -0.08 2.35
CA GLN A 85 2.93 -0.25 1.07
C GLN A 85 1.53 0.37 1.08
N LEU A 86 0.73 0.10 2.11
CA LEU A 86 -0.61 0.67 2.28
C LEU A 86 -0.58 2.20 2.30
N LYS A 87 0.39 2.78 3.01
CA LYS A 87 0.58 4.24 3.04
C LYS A 87 0.91 4.81 1.65
N LEU A 88 1.72 4.10 0.88
CA LEU A 88 2.07 4.52 -0.49
C LEU A 88 0.94 4.30 -1.49
N ASP A 89 0.04 3.34 -1.22
CA ASP A 89 -1.13 3.09 -2.06
C ASP A 89 -2.19 4.22 -1.99
N ILE A 90 -2.08 5.12 -1.01
CA ILE A 90 -2.96 6.30 -0.91
C ILE A 90 -2.54 7.34 -1.93
N ILE A 91 -3.39 7.59 -2.90
CA ILE A 91 -3.20 8.57 -3.96
C ILE A 91 -3.91 9.87 -3.61
N HIS A 92 -3.16 10.97 -3.65
CA HIS A 92 -3.69 12.34 -3.55
C HIS A 92 -3.73 12.95 -4.94
N CYS A 93 -4.91 12.93 -5.58
CA CYS A 93 -5.10 13.50 -6.90
C CYS A 93 -5.14 15.04 -6.85
N SER A 94 -4.67 15.68 -7.90
CA SER A 94 -4.71 17.16 -8.05
C SER A 94 -6.11 17.78 -7.95
N CYS A 95 -7.18 17.00 -8.19
CA CYS A 95 -8.56 17.44 -7.99
C CYS A 95 -9.05 17.36 -6.54
N GLY A 96 -8.19 17.02 -5.58
CA GLY A 96 -8.52 16.86 -4.17
C GLY A 96 -9.04 15.48 -3.76
N LYS A 97 -9.26 14.55 -4.71
CA LYS A 97 -9.64 13.18 -4.39
C LYS A 97 -8.48 12.46 -3.71
N THR A 98 -8.75 11.89 -2.54
CA THR A 98 -7.81 11.02 -1.82
C THR A 98 -8.44 9.64 -1.69
N ALA A 99 -7.78 8.60 -2.19
CA ALA A 99 -8.27 7.22 -2.13
C ALA A 99 -7.12 6.24 -2.41
N PHE A 100 -7.33 4.96 -2.11
CA PHE A 100 -6.42 3.90 -2.54
C PHE A 100 -6.43 3.72 -4.06
N SER A 101 -5.35 3.18 -4.60
CA SER A 101 -5.16 2.94 -6.04
C SER A 101 -6.33 2.17 -6.68
N SER A 102 -6.90 1.21 -5.95
CA SER A 102 -8.07 0.42 -6.38
C SER A 102 -9.32 1.25 -6.72
N SER A 103 -9.41 2.49 -6.24
CA SER A 103 -10.51 3.43 -6.56
C SER A 103 -10.29 4.22 -7.85
N PHE A 104 -9.13 4.06 -8.47
CA PHE A 104 -8.78 4.66 -9.76
C PHE A 104 -8.99 3.64 -10.89
N GLU A 105 -9.16 4.12 -12.10
CA GLU A 105 -9.31 3.26 -13.27
C GLU A 105 -7.94 2.84 -13.78
N LYS A 106 -7.69 1.53 -13.89
CA LYS A 106 -6.46 1.01 -14.50
C LYS A 106 -6.57 1.14 -16.02
N THR A 107 -5.71 1.94 -16.64
CA THR A 107 -5.75 2.25 -18.08
C THR A 107 -4.57 1.64 -18.85
N GLY A 108 -3.61 1.06 -18.17
CA GLY A 108 -2.45 0.37 -18.70
C GLY A 108 -1.82 -0.48 -17.60
N GLU A 109 -0.67 -1.08 -17.89
CA GLU A 109 0.02 -1.93 -16.91
C GLU A 109 0.43 -1.13 -15.66
N HIS A 110 1.01 0.07 -15.88
CA HIS A 110 1.46 0.97 -14.80
C HIS A 110 0.87 2.37 -14.92
N THR A 111 -0.41 2.46 -15.27
CA THR A 111 -1.12 3.73 -15.35
C THR A 111 -2.51 3.64 -14.74
N LEU A 112 -2.81 4.63 -13.90
CA LEU A 112 -4.10 4.83 -13.26
C LEU A 112 -4.71 6.14 -13.73
N ARG A 113 -6.01 6.19 -13.90
CA ARG A 113 -6.77 7.38 -14.27
C ARG A 113 -7.74 7.77 -13.17
N CYS A 114 -7.71 9.04 -12.80
CA CYS A 114 -8.69 9.56 -11.85
C CYS A 114 -10.07 9.66 -12.52
N ARG A 115 -11.06 8.93 -12.01
CA ARG A 115 -12.44 8.96 -12.54
C ARG A 115 -13.12 10.33 -12.39
N ASN A 116 -12.61 11.18 -11.50
CA ASN A 116 -13.19 12.50 -11.23
C ASN A 116 -12.69 13.59 -12.19
N CYS A 117 -11.38 13.61 -12.48
CA CYS A 117 -10.76 14.67 -13.29
C CYS A 117 -10.01 14.18 -14.52
N GLY A 118 -9.92 12.87 -14.75
CA GLY A 118 -9.21 12.27 -15.86
C GLY A 118 -7.68 12.30 -15.79
N SER A 119 -7.10 12.86 -14.73
CA SER A 119 -5.63 12.91 -14.56
C SER A 119 -5.03 11.52 -14.53
N THR A 120 -3.92 11.34 -15.24
CA THR A 120 -3.13 10.10 -15.25
C THR A 120 -2.12 10.11 -14.10
N ILE A 121 -2.01 8.98 -13.42
CA ILE A 121 -1.04 8.73 -12.35
C ILE A 121 -0.27 7.48 -12.77
N TYR A 122 1.06 7.61 -12.84
CA TYR A 122 1.91 6.47 -13.13
C TYR A 122 2.10 5.61 -11.87
N THR A 123 2.26 4.31 -12.07
CA THR A 123 2.71 3.39 -11.04
C THR A 123 4.05 2.80 -11.42
N MET A 124 4.77 2.28 -10.47
CA MET A 124 6.06 1.63 -10.66
C MET A 124 6.00 0.22 -10.09
N GLY A 125 6.21 -0.76 -10.95
CA GLY A 125 6.35 -2.16 -10.54
C GLY A 125 7.75 -2.41 -9.99
N VAL A 126 7.85 -2.92 -8.76
CA VAL A 126 9.10 -3.35 -8.13
C VAL A 126 8.84 -4.54 -7.22
N LYS A 127 9.59 -5.63 -7.39
CA LYS A 127 9.24 -6.93 -6.77
C LYS A 127 7.78 -7.29 -7.11
N ASP A 128 7.00 -7.63 -6.10
CA ASP A 128 5.57 -7.92 -6.19
C ASP A 128 4.68 -6.71 -5.86
N TYR A 129 5.27 -5.50 -5.83
CA TYR A 129 4.57 -4.26 -5.48
C TYR A 129 4.32 -3.39 -6.69
N GLU A 130 3.17 -2.74 -6.70
CA GLU A 130 2.84 -1.66 -7.64
C GLU A 130 2.69 -0.36 -6.84
N LEU A 131 3.65 0.56 -6.99
CA LEU A 131 3.76 1.76 -6.19
C LEU A 131 3.27 2.99 -6.97
N PRO A 132 2.19 3.67 -6.55
CA PRO A 132 1.76 4.92 -7.19
C PRO A 132 2.80 6.03 -7.06
N LEU A 133 3.07 6.70 -8.17
CA LEU A 133 4.06 7.77 -8.27
C LEU A 133 3.39 9.17 -8.22
N ASN A 134 2.61 9.43 -7.18
CA ASN A 134 2.02 10.74 -6.96
C ASN A 134 3.01 11.70 -6.28
N LEU A 135 2.82 12.99 -6.50
CA LEU A 135 3.70 14.04 -5.96
C LEU A 135 3.92 13.87 -4.45
N GLY A 136 5.18 13.88 -4.02
CA GLY A 136 5.59 13.70 -2.63
C GLY A 136 5.65 12.26 -2.16
N ALA A 137 5.30 11.27 -2.99
CA ALA A 137 5.46 9.86 -2.63
C ALA A 137 6.93 9.53 -2.33
N LYS A 138 7.17 8.87 -1.19
CA LYS A 138 8.50 8.46 -0.74
C LYS A 138 8.69 6.98 -1.02
N LEU A 139 9.68 6.63 -1.80
CA LEU A 139 10.05 5.24 -2.07
C LEU A 139 11.00 4.77 -0.97
N TYR A 140 10.55 3.89 -0.11
CA TYR A 140 11.33 3.37 1.01
C TYR A 140 12.27 2.25 0.58
N LYS A 141 13.43 2.17 1.22
CA LYS A 141 14.50 1.21 0.90
C LYS A 141 14.02 -0.24 0.99
N CYS A 142 13.20 -0.58 1.97
CA CYS A 142 12.60 -1.91 2.12
C CYS A 142 11.80 -2.39 0.89
N LEU A 143 11.25 -1.46 0.10
CA LEU A 143 10.48 -1.79 -1.11
C LEU A 143 11.34 -1.74 -2.38
N THR A 144 12.38 -0.91 -2.42
CA THR A 144 13.16 -0.60 -3.62
C THR A 144 14.50 -1.33 -3.70
N THR A 145 14.90 -2.07 -2.66
CA THR A 145 16.13 -2.86 -2.65
C THR A 145 15.86 -4.32 -2.28
N LYS A 146 16.81 -5.21 -2.55
CA LYS A 146 16.70 -6.64 -2.22
C LYS A 146 16.67 -6.86 -0.72
N ASN A 147 17.49 -6.11 0.01
CA ASN A 147 17.53 -6.17 1.47
C ASN A 147 16.44 -5.28 2.06
N SER A 148 15.44 -5.91 2.66
CA SER A 148 14.18 -5.28 3.07
C SER A 148 14.12 -4.91 4.54
N ASP A 149 15.24 -4.87 5.25
CA ASP A 149 15.24 -4.64 6.71
C ASP A 149 15.34 -3.16 7.10
N ASP A 150 15.56 -2.27 6.13
CA ASP A 150 15.57 -0.83 6.34
C ASP A 150 14.21 -0.22 5.98
N PHE A 151 13.39 0.00 7.00
CA PHE A 151 12.04 0.56 6.88
C PHE A 151 11.97 2.08 6.96
N GLU A 152 13.06 2.75 7.30
CA GLU A 152 13.11 4.19 7.56
C GLU A 152 13.75 4.98 6.42
N SER A 153 14.81 4.44 5.82
CA SER A 153 15.53 5.13 4.76
C SER A 153 14.70 5.29 3.48
N VAL A 154 14.73 6.49 2.94
CA VAL A 154 14.06 6.85 1.69
C VAL A 154 15.05 6.77 0.55
N THR A 155 14.84 5.84 -0.37
CA THR A 155 15.64 5.71 -1.60
C THR A 155 15.31 6.82 -2.59
N GLY A 156 14.03 7.09 -2.82
CA GLY A 156 13.59 8.08 -3.80
C GLY A 156 12.35 8.86 -3.36
N MET A 157 12.13 10.00 -3.98
CA MET A 157 10.94 10.81 -3.75
C MET A 157 10.41 11.38 -5.08
N VAL A 158 9.11 11.28 -5.28
CA VAL A 158 8.45 11.88 -6.45
C VAL A 158 8.37 13.39 -6.26
N ILE A 159 8.92 14.12 -7.21
CA ILE A 159 8.97 15.59 -7.22
C ILE A 159 8.39 16.14 -8.52
N GLU A 160 7.87 17.34 -8.49
CA GLU A 160 7.52 18.10 -9.69
C GLU A 160 8.72 18.91 -10.21
N ASN A 161 8.85 18.98 -11.52
CA ASN A 161 9.89 19.79 -12.16
C ASN A 161 9.65 21.30 -11.89
N ARG A 162 10.66 21.99 -11.36
CA ARG A 162 10.57 23.41 -11.00
C ARG A 162 10.31 24.34 -12.17
N LEU A 163 10.76 23.96 -13.37
CA LEU A 163 10.67 24.79 -14.58
C LEU A 163 9.45 24.43 -15.45
N LYS A 164 8.93 23.21 -15.33
CA LYS A 164 7.83 22.71 -16.14
C LYS A 164 6.79 22.05 -15.23
N LYS A 165 5.75 22.81 -14.87
CA LYS A 165 4.61 22.29 -14.10
C LYS A 165 3.96 21.11 -14.82
N GLY A 166 3.53 20.12 -14.06
CA GLY A 166 2.92 18.90 -14.58
C GLY A 166 3.92 17.82 -15.03
N LEU A 167 5.22 18.12 -15.05
CA LEU A 167 6.24 17.08 -15.26
C LEU A 167 6.78 16.59 -13.91
N PHE A 168 6.65 15.30 -13.70
CA PHE A 168 7.11 14.64 -12.48
C PHE A 168 8.39 13.85 -12.73
N GLY A 169 9.17 13.68 -11.69
CA GLY A 169 10.39 12.89 -11.69
C GLY A 169 10.61 12.22 -10.35
N ILE A 170 11.51 11.26 -10.31
CA ILE A 170 11.94 10.59 -9.08
C ILE A 170 13.32 11.14 -8.73
N LYS A 171 13.43 11.82 -7.60
CA LYS A 171 14.68 12.32 -7.05
C LYS A 171 15.38 11.23 -6.26
N ASN A 172 16.66 11.02 -6.53
CA ASN A 172 17.52 10.13 -5.74
C ASN A 172 17.75 10.74 -4.35
N MET A 173 17.27 10.06 -3.33
CA MET A 173 17.41 10.45 -1.93
C MET A 173 18.40 9.56 -1.18
N SER A 174 18.98 8.55 -1.85
CA SER A 174 19.99 7.65 -1.31
C SER A 174 21.40 8.17 -1.56
N ASP A 175 22.38 7.51 -0.96
CA ASP A 175 23.80 7.77 -1.20
C ASP A 175 24.36 6.99 -2.41
N ASP A 176 23.56 6.07 -2.97
CA ASP A 176 23.94 5.24 -4.11
C ASP A 176 23.64 5.93 -5.44
N VAL A 177 24.45 5.65 -6.46
CA VAL A 177 24.21 6.07 -7.85
C VAL A 177 23.25 5.07 -8.49
N TRP A 178 22.10 5.54 -8.98
CA TRP A 178 21.16 4.70 -9.71
C TRP A 178 21.51 4.60 -11.17
N LYS A 179 21.05 3.54 -11.83
CA LYS A 179 21.06 3.41 -13.29
C LYS A 179 19.65 3.47 -13.82
N ALA A 180 19.36 4.46 -14.63
CA ALA A 180 18.07 4.65 -15.29
C ALA A 180 18.21 4.28 -16.78
N LYS A 181 17.49 3.26 -17.22
CA LYS A 181 17.40 2.84 -18.62
C LYS A 181 16.12 3.38 -19.23
N PHE A 182 16.22 4.09 -20.34
CA PHE A 182 15.13 4.69 -21.07
C PHE A 182 14.64 3.79 -22.22
N PRO A 183 13.44 4.07 -22.80
CA PRO A 183 12.88 3.29 -23.90
C PRO A 183 13.77 3.20 -25.16
N ASP A 184 14.61 4.21 -25.37
CA ASP A 184 15.62 4.23 -26.45
C ASP A 184 16.87 3.39 -26.15
N ASN A 185 16.83 2.59 -25.07
CA ASN A 185 17.94 1.82 -24.51
C ASN A 185 19.12 2.66 -23.98
N SER A 186 19.03 3.98 -23.96
CA SER A 186 20.04 4.81 -23.30
C SER A 186 20.02 4.56 -21.80
N ILE A 187 21.22 4.48 -21.21
CA ILE A 187 21.40 4.32 -19.77
C ILE A 187 22.03 5.60 -19.23
N ARG A 188 21.45 6.14 -18.16
CA ARG A 188 21.97 7.32 -17.47
C ARG A 188 22.17 7.03 -16.01
N GLU A 189 23.26 7.53 -15.46
CA GLU A 189 23.50 7.53 -14.02
C GLU A 189 22.73 8.68 -13.35
N VAL A 190 22.12 8.37 -12.22
CA VAL A 190 21.38 9.33 -11.40
C VAL A 190 22.08 9.44 -10.06
N ALA A 191 22.98 10.41 -9.95
CA ALA A 191 23.73 10.66 -8.73
C ALA A 191 22.81 11.08 -7.56
N PRO A 192 23.24 10.92 -6.29
CA PRO A 192 22.57 11.43 -5.13
C PRO A 192 22.11 12.88 -5.30
N GLY A 193 20.86 13.17 -4.93
CA GLY A 193 20.24 14.48 -5.08
C GLY A 193 19.77 14.87 -6.48
N LYS A 194 20.12 14.10 -7.51
CA LYS A 194 19.62 14.28 -8.89
C LYS A 194 18.31 13.55 -9.10
N GLY A 195 17.64 13.78 -10.20
CA GLY A 195 16.37 13.15 -10.53
C GLY A 195 16.30 12.63 -11.94
N VAL A 196 15.42 11.66 -12.15
CA VAL A 196 15.06 11.11 -13.45
C VAL A 196 13.59 11.41 -13.71
N PRO A 197 13.18 11.84 -14.93
CA PRO A 197 11.79 12.08 -15.24
C PRO A 197 11.00 10.77 -15.21
N ILE A 198 9.76 10.82 -14.75
CA ILE A 198 8.81 9.69 -14.85
C ILE A 198 8.40 9.58 -16.32
N TRP A 199 8.69 8.42 -16.89
CA TRP A 199 8.44 8.14 -18.30
C TRP A 199 8.04 6.68 -18.49
N THR A 200 7.07 6.45 -19.35
CA THR A 200 6.70 5.08 -19.75
C THR A 200 7.88 4.36 -20.38
N GLY A 201 8.12 3.11 -19.96
CA GLY A 201 9.27 2.31 -20.38
C GLY A 201 10.55 2.62 -19.62
N LEU A 202 10.51 3.47 -18.59
CA LEU A 202 11.65 3.71 -17.71
C LEU A 202 11.89 2.50 -16.80
N GLU A 203 13.14 2.04 -16.76
CA GLU A 203 13.63 1.05 -15.79
C GLU A 203 14.65 1.71 -14.89
N ILE A 204 14.56 1.49 -13.57
CA ILE A 204 15.49 2.05 -12.59
C ILE A 204 16.09 0.92 -11.75
N ASP A 205 17.42 0.83 -11.73
CA ASP A 205 18.17 0.08 -10.73
C ASP A 205 18.60 1.04 -9.62
N PHE A 206 18.12 0.82 -8.43
CA PHE A 206 18.39 1.65 -7.25
C PHE A 206 19.74 1.37 -6.59
N GLY A 207 20.59 0.54 -7.22
CA GLY A 207 21.97 0.32 -6.77
C GLY A 207 22.28 -1.10 -6.28
N ASP A 208 21.29 -2.02 -6.30
CA ASP A 208 21.47 -3.42 -5.87
C ASP A 208 21.05 -4.48 -6.91
N ASN A 209 20.92 -4.08 -8.18
CA ASN A 209 20.41 -4.88 -9.29
C ASN A 209 18.96 -5.37 -9.10
N LEU A 210 18.17 -4.65 -8.35
CA LEU A 210 16.72 -4.79 -8.34
C LEU A 210 16.12 -3.73 -9.27
N ILE A 211 15.50 -4.18 -10.34
CA ILE A 211 14.98 -3.28 -11.37
C ILE A 211 13.53 -2.97 -11.08
N ALA A 212 13.24 -1.69 -10.93
CA ALA A 212 11.89 -1.16 -10.91
C ALA A 212 11.50 -0.68 -12.32
N LYS A 213 10.22 -0.84 -12.70
CA LYS A 213 9.74 -0.57 -14.06
C LYS A 213 8.51 0.30 -14.06
N ILE A 214 8.43 1.22 -15.02
CA ILE A 214 7.24 1.99 -15.36
C ILE A 214 6.87 1.60 -16.80
N LEU A 215 6.04 0.57 -16.95
CA LEU A 215 5.59 0.07 -18.24
C LEU A 215 4.29 0.79 -18.69
N LEU A 216 3.91 0.62 -19.95
CA LEU A 216 2.60 1.08 -20.48
C LEU A 216 1.47 0.19 -20.01
#